data_8ec330f68e655d6bc21590ce45a6ebe4
#
_entry.id   8ec330f68e655d6bc21590ce45a6ebe4
#
_cell.length_a   1.000
_cell.length_b   1.000
_cell.length_c   1.000
_cell.angle_alpha   90.00
_cell.angle_beta   90.00
_cell.angle_gamma   90.00
#
_symmetry.space_group_name_H-M   'P 1'
#
loop_
_entity.id
_entity.type
_entity.pdbx_description
1 polymer ?
#
loop_
_entity_poly.entity_id
_entity_poly.type
_entity_poly.pdbx_seq_one_letter_code
_entity_poly.pdbx_strand_id
1 'polypeptide(L)'
;MKPLLLFLFLWCSCLTFAQDAKEEIYNNVNKAGAVYYAYPVTSPQPVTSPPKGYEPFYVSHYGRHGSRYLISDNDYKRMLILMQKAHDAHALTPLGEDALRRIEQEWQLVEGHGGDLSPLGERQARSIARRLAEAYPQIFKQGGSVTARSTTSLRCALTMAAFCEGLKEKFPALQVTREASAKHMAYLNYHSPESCDSMAKTDPGKRNIANLKKPT
;
A
#
# COMPACT_ATOMS: atom_id res chain seq x y z
N MET A 1 22.50 33.65 30.71
CA MET A 1 21.25 33.46 29.97
C MET A 1 21.32 32.31 28.91
N LYS A 2 22.48 31.97 28.36
CA LYS A 2 22.62 30.89 27.34
C LYS A 2 22.36 29.47 27.84
N PRO A 3 22.73 29.02 29.08
CA PRO A 3 22.49 27.66 29.49
C PRO A 3 21.00 27.37 29.80
N LEU A 4 20.23 28.38 30.23
CA LEU A 4 18.78 28.21 30.53
C LEU A 4 17.94 27.97 29.28
N LEU A 5 18.27 28.63 28.16
CA LEU A 5 17.62 28.41 26.87
C LEU A 5 17.90 27.01 26.31
N LEU A 6 19.13 26.50 26.49
CA LEU A 6 19.51 25.15 26.07
C LEU A 6 18.72 24.07 26.88
N PHE A 7 18.52 24.28 28.18
CA PHE A 7 17.72 23.40 29.03
C PHE A 7 16.24 23.40 28.66
N LEU A 8 15.69 24.58 28.29
CA LEU A 8 14.29 24.67 27.81
C LEU A 8 14.11 23.95 26.48
N PHE A 9 15.08 24.04 25.57
CA PHE A 9 15.03 23.32 24.27
C PHE A 9 15.16 21.80 24.45
N LEU A 10 16.01 21.33 25.36
CA LEU A 10 16.11 19.90 25.71
C LEU A 10 14.83 19.37 26.35
N TRP A 11 14.12 20.15 27.15
CA TRP A 11 12.89 19.73 27.80
C TRP A 11 11.67 19.71 26.83
N CYS A 12 11.63 20.64 25.87
CA CYS A 12 10.60 20.59 24.83
C CYS A 12 10.73 19.37 23.89
N SER A 13 11.94 18.84 23.67
CA SER A 13 12.13 17.64 22.84
C SER A 13 11.69 16.34 23.53
N CYS A 14 11.48 16.34 24.85
CA CYS A 14 10.96 15.17 25.57
C CYS A 14 9.43 15.04 25.55
N LEU A 15 8.70 15.99 24.95
CA LEU A 15 7.23 15.97 24.87
C LEU A 15 6.71 15.44 23.52
N THR A 16 7.53 14.76 22.75
CA THR A 16 7.03 13.96 21.64
C THR A 16 6.34 12.73 22.23
N PHE A 17 5.04 12.82 22.44
CA PHE A 17 4.21 11.66 22.72
C PHE A 17 4.30 10.74 21.52
N ALA A 18 5.08 9.66 21.65
CA ALA A 18 4.94 8.54 20.72
C ALA A 18 3.50 8.04 20.87
N GLN A 19 2.70 8.17 19.81
CA GLN A 19 1.36 7.60 19.80
C GLN A 19 1.48 6.13 20.16
N ASP A 20 0.73 5.69 21.19
CA ASP A 20 0.73 4.28 21.55
C ASP A 20 0.02 3.49 20.46
N ALA A 21 0.79 2.72 19.69
CA ALA A 21 0.26 1.88 18.62
C ALA A 21 -0.84 0.92 19.13
N LYS A 22 -0.78 0.54 20.39
CA LYS A 22 -1.81 -0.29 21.03
C LYS A 22 -3.13 0.46 21.15
N GLU A 23 -3.10 1.72 21.56
CA GLU A 23 -4.30 2.56 21.63
C GLU A 23 -4.91 2.82 20.26
N GLU A 24 -4.08 3.07 19.24
CA GLU A 24 -4.55 3.21 17.86
C GLU A 24 -5.23 1.95 17.33
N ILE A 25 -4.66 0.77 17.61
CA ILE A 25 -5.24 -0.52 17.19
C ILE A 25 -6.52 -0.80 17.98
N TYR A 26 -6.56 -0.47 19.26
CA TYR A 26 -7.75 -0.63 20.08
C TYR A 26 -8.93 0.20 19.57
N ASN A 27 -8.66 1.44 19.18
CA ASN A 27 -9.67 2.35 18.62
C ASN A 27 -10.07 1.99 17.18
N ASN A 28 -9.19 1.33 16.43
CA ASN A 28 -9.47 0.86 15.07
C ASN A 28 -8.70 -0.42 14.76
N VAL A 29 -9.35 -1.57 15.00
CA VAL A 29 -8.76 -2.90 14.81
C VAL A 29 -8.22 -3.14 13.39
N ASN A 30 -8.77 -2.45 12.38
CA ASN A 30 -8.28 -2.58 11.00
C ASN A 30 -6.83 -2.10 10.85
N LYS A 31 -6.34 -1.22 11.73
CA LYS A 31 -4.94 -0.79 11.74
C LYS A 31 -3.97 -1.93 12.08
N ALA A 32 -4.44 -2.98 12.76
CA ALA A 32 -3.65 -4.20 12.98
C ALA A 32 -3.29 -4.91 11.67
N GLY A 33 -4.03 -4.68 10.59
CA GLY A 33 -3.73 -5.21 9.27
C GLY A 33 -2.43 -4.69 8.65
N ALA A 34 -1.81 -3.66 9.20
CA ALA A 34 -0.56 -3.05 8.72
C ALA A 34 -0.59 -2.84 7.18
N VAL A 35 0.25 -3.57 6.44
CA VAL A 35 0.31 -3.49 4.97
C VAL A 35 -0.96 -4.00 4.26
N TYR A 36 -1.84 -4.69 4.95
CA TYR A 36 -3.14 -5.18 4.46
C TYR A 36 -4.29 -4.22 4.81
N TYR A 37 -4.01 -3.16 5.56
CA TYR A 37 -5.00 -2.12 5.81
C TYR A 37 -5.41 -1.47 4.49
N ALA A 38 -6.70 -1.50 4.20
CA ALA A 38 -7.23 -0.95 2.95
C ALA A 38 -6.96 0.55 2.88
N TYR A 39 -6.61 1.05 1.69
CA TYR A 39 -6.45 2.48 1.47
C TYR A 39 -7.75 3.21 1.88
N PRO A 40 -7.70 4.12 2.85
CA PRO A 40 -8.90 4.75 3.37
C PRO A 40 -9.55 5.64 2.31
N VAL A 41 -10.86 5.58 2.23
CA VAL A 41 -11.64 6.59 1.51
C VAL A 41 -11.70 7.82 2.40
N THR A 42 -10.70 8.67 2.31
CA THR A 42 -10.68 9.94 3.02
C THR A 42 -11.39 11.01 2.22
N SER A 43 -12.06 11.92 2.89
CA SER A 43 -12.50 13.18 2.26
C SER A 43 -11.29 13.88 1.65
N PRO A 44 -11.46 14.55 0.49
CA PRO A 44 -10.37 15.33 -0.09
C PRO A 44 -9.81 16.30 0.96
N GLN A 45 -8.50 16.20 1.22
CA GLN A 45 -7.85 17.19 2.06
C GLN A 45 -7.78 18.51 1.30
N PRO A 46 -7.97 19.65 1.97
CA PRO A 46 -7.83 20.95 1.31
C PRO A 46 -6.43 21.07 0.73
N VAL A 47 -6.35 21.32 -0.57
CA VAL A 47 -5.08 21.57 -1.25
C VAL A 47 -4.64 22.98 -0.90
N THR A 48 -3.43 23.16 -0.41
CA THR A 48 -2.85 24.48 -0.17
C THR A 48 -2.82 25.27 -1.49
N SER A 49 -3.35 26.47 -1.49
CA SER A 49 -3.33 27.33 -2.66
C SER A 49 -1.88 27.63 -3.07
N PRO A 50 -1.58 27.65 -4.37
CA PRO A 50 -0.25 28.04 -4.83
C PRO A 50 0.05 29.50 -4.44
N PRO A 51 1.32 29.89 -4.28
CA PRO A 51 1.70 31.28 -4.08
C PRO A 51 1.21 32.17 -5.23
N LYS A 52 1.00 33.45 -4.94
CA LYS A 52 0.54 34.41 -5.96
C LYS A 52 1.50 34.44 -7.17
N GLY A 53 0.94 34.25 -8.38
CA GLY A 53 1.71 34.24 -9.63
C GLY A 53 2.26 32.87 -10.01
N TYR A 54 1.94 31.81 -9.26
CA TYR A 54 2.32 30.44 -9.59
C TYR A 54 1.08 29.59 -9.90
N GLU A 55 1.23 28.73 -10.91
CA GLU A 55 0.19 27.76 -11.26
C GLU A 55 0.80 26.36 -11.41
N PRO A 56 0.13 25.30 -10.97
CA PRO A 56 0.56 23.94 -11.22
C PRO A 56 0.54 23.64 -12.73
N PHE A 57 1.68 23.19 -13.26
CA PHE A 57 1.83 22.83 -14.68
C PHE A 57 2.19 21.36 -14.91
N TYR A 58 2.60 20.67 -13.87
CA TYR A 58 3.03 19.27 -13.93
C TYR A 58 2.65 18.53 -12.65
N VAL A 59 2.32 17.25 -12.78
CA VAL A 59 2.11 16.36 -11.65
C VAL A 59 2.87 15.07 -11.86
N SER A 60 3.58 14.63 -10.82
CA SER A 60 4.18 13.30 -10.74
C SER A 60 3.49 12.51 -9.64
N HIS A 61 3.00 11.31 -9.97
CA HIS A 61 2.35 10.42 -9.03
C HIS A 61 3.13 9.12 -8.92
N TYR A 62 3.50 8.74 -7.71
CA TYR A 62 4.07 7.45 -7.40
C TYR A 62 3.15 6.73 -6.41
N GLY A 63 2.67 5.56 -6.80
CA GLY A 63 1.71 4.81 -6.02
C GLY A 63 2.10 3.36 -5.83
N ARG A 64 1.52 2.74 -4.81
CA ARG A 64 1.53 1.29 -4.63
C ARG A 64 0.36 0.68 -5.42
N HIS A 65 0.45 -0.62 -5.77
CA HIS A 65 -0.71 -1.36 -6.26
C HIS A 65 -1.90 -1.26 -5.29
N GLY A 66 -3.11 -1.31 -5.80
CA GLY A 66 -4.34 -1.35 -5.02
C GLY A 66 -4.45 -2.58 -4.11
N SER A 67 -5.52 -2.68 -3.35
CA SER A 67 -5.79 -3.85 -2.52
C SER A 67 -5.76 -5.12 -3.37
N ARG A 68 -5.12 -6.16 -2.83
CA ARG A 68 -4.95 -7.46 -3.47
C ARG A 68 -5.33 -8.58 -2.53
N TYR A 69 -5.53 -9.76 -3.10
CA TYR A 69 -5.59 -10.99 -2.31
C TYR A 69 -4.26 -11.25 -1.58
N LEU A 70 -4.22 -12.16 -0.63
CA LEU A 70 -2.97 -12.56 0.02
C LEU A 70 -1.95 -13.01 -1.04
N ILE A 71 -0.66 -12.99 -0.68
CA ILE A 71 0.41 -13.20 -1.67
C ILE A 71 0.30 -14.54 -2.38
N SER A 72 -0.17 -15.56 -1.67
CA SER A 72 -0.26 -16.94 -2.14
C SER A 72 -1.52 -17.60 -1.60
N ASP A 73 -2.08 -18.51 -2.35
CA ASP A 73 -3.15 -19.40 -1.92
C ASP A 73 -2.78 -20.17 -0.64
N ASN A 74 -1.50 -20.49 -0.47
CA ASN A 74 -1.01 -21.14 0.74
C ASN A 74 -1.21 -20.32 2.02
N ASP A 75 -1.28 -18.99 1.91
CA ASP A 75 -1.53 -18.12 3.06
C ASP A 75 -2.96 -18.30 3.59
N TYR A 76 -3.92 -18.62 2.72
CA TYR A 76 -5.28 -19.01 3.08
C TYR A 76 -5.35 -20.50 3.51
N LYS A 77 -4.75 -21.39 2.72
CA LYS A 77 -4.82 -22.84 2.94
C LYS A 77 -4.29 -23.28 4.29
N ARG A 78 -3.27 -22.64 4.81
CA ARG A 78 -2.68 -23.00 6.11
C ARG A 78 -3.70 -22.94 7.24
N MET A 79 -4.51 -21.88 7.28
CA MET A 79 -5.55 -21.72 8.29
C MET A 79 -6.68 -22.73 8.08
N LEU A 80 -7.13 -22.91 6.83
CA LEU A 80 -8.16 -23.86 6.47
C LEU A 80 -7.78 -25.27 6.91
N ILE A 81 -6.59 -25.76 6.53
CA ILE A 81 -6.10 -27.10 6.88
C ILE A 81 -6.00 -27.27 8.41
N LEU A 82 -5.53 -26.25 9.12
CA LEU A 82 -5.43 -26.30 10.59
C LEU A 82 -6.81 -26.45 11.24
N MET A 83 -7.77 -25.65 10.80
CA MET A 83 -9.14 -25.68 11.35
C MET A 83 -9.87 -26.98 10.99
N GLN A 84 -9.70 -27.50 9.79
CA GLN A 84 -10.25 -28.81 9.40
C GLN A 84 -9.70 -29.95 10.26
N LYS A 85 -8.38 -29.97 10.50
CA LYS A 85 -7.77 -30.97 11.42
C LYS A 85 -8.32 -30.87 12.84
N ALA A 86 -8.55 -29.64 13.33
CA ALA A 86 -9.12 -29.45 14.65
C ALA A 86 -10.60 -29.89 14.71
N HIS A 87 -11.36 -29.69 13.64
CA HIS A 87 -12.71 -30.20 13.48
C HIS A 87 -12.75 -31.74 13.52
N ASP A 88 -11.93 -32.38 12.71
CA ASP A 88 -11.82 -33.85 12.63
C ASP A 88 -11.45 -34.47 13.99
N ALA A 89 -10.65 -33.75 14.79
CA ALA A 89 -10.28 -34.13 16.13
C ALA A 89 -11.33 -33.77 17.22
N HIS A 90 -12.49 -33.21 16.84
CA HIS A 90 -13.53 -32.72 17.75
C HIS A 90 -13.00 -31.71 18.79
N ALA A 91 -11.99 -30.91 18.40
CA ALA A 91 -11.31 -29.95 19.27
C ALA A 91 -11.81 -28.50 19.09
N LEU A 92 -12.79 -28.27 18.22
CA LEU A 92 -13.36 -26.93 18.03
C LEU A 92 -14.47 -26.64 19.03
N THR A 93 -14.51 -25.38 19.48
CA THR A 93 -15.67 -24.81 20.18
C THR A 93 -16.76 -24.44 19.15
N PRO A 94 -18.00 -24.15 19.58
CA PRO A 94 -19.03 -23.66 18.65
C PRO A 94 -18.60 -22.42 17.85
N LEU A 95 -17.80 -21.53 18.45
CA LEU A 95 -17.19 -20.38 17.74
C LEU A 95 -16.14 -20.83 16.72
N GLY A 96 -15.37 -21.89 17.05
CA GLY A 96 -14.40 -22.48 16.14
C GLY A 96 -15.06 -23.09 14.90
N GLU A 97 -16.19 -23.78 15.09
CA GLU A 97 -16.98 -24.34 13.99
C GLU A 97 -17.54 -23.24 13.06
N ASP A 98 -18.07 -22.14 13.64
CA ASP A 98 -18.52 -21.00 12.84
C ASP A 98 -17.34 -20.34 12.08
N ALA A 99 -16.18 -20.24 12.70
CA ALA A 99 -14.97 -19.72 12.05
C ALA A 99 -14.51 -20.61 10.88
N LEU A 100 -14.49 -21.96 11.07
CA LEU A 100 -14.16 -22.90 10.00
C LEU A 100 -15.10 -22.73 8.80
N ARG A 101 -16.40 -22.71 9.03
CA ARG A 101 -17.40 -22.53 7.97
C ARG A 101 -17.17 -21.24 7.17
N ARG A 102 -16.82 -20.13 7.84
CA ARG A 102 -16.50 -18.85 7.17
C ARG A 102 -15.20 -18.94 6.37
N ILE A 103 -14.18 -19.60 6.91
CA ILE A 103 -12.89 -19.81 6.21
C ILE A 103 -13.11 -20.67 4.96
N GLU A 104 -13.95 -21.69 5.01
CA GLU A 104 -14.30 -22.51 3.84
C GLU A 104 -15.05 -21.71 2.78
N GLN A 105 -15.98 -20.86 3.18
CA GLN A 105 -16.65 -19.94 2.26
C GLN A 105 -15.68 -18.94 1.62
N GLU A 106 -14.79 -18.36 2.42
CA GLU A 106 -13.76 -17.45 1.91
C GLU A 106 -12.83 -18.16 0.93
N TRP A 107 -12.41 -19.39 1.25
CA TRP A 107 -11.55 -20.18 0.37
C TRP A 107 -12.15 -20.36 -1.03
N GLN A 108 -13.45 -20.67 -1.13
CA GLN A 108 -14.15 -20.78 -2.42
C GLN A 108 -14.09 -19.50 -3.26
N LEU A 109 -14.02 -18.33 -2.61
CA LEU A 109 -13.96 -17.03 -3.29
C LEU A 109 -12.54 -16.63 -3.69
N VAL A 110 -11.51 -17.13 -2.98
CA VAL A 110 -10.14 -16.64 -3.15
C VAL A 110 -9.19 -17.66 -3.79
N GLU A 111 -9.61 -18.90 -3.96
CA GLU A 111 -8.83 -19.95 -4.60
C GLU A 111 -8.38 -19.54 -6.00
N GLY A 112 -7.09 -19.64 -6.28
CA GLY A 112 -6.48 -19.26 -7.55
C GLY A 112 -6.19 -17.76 -7.69
N HIS A 113 -6.53 -16.93 -6.70
CA HIS A 113 -6.31 -15.48 -6.73
C HIS A 113 -5.07 -15.00 -5.95
N GLY A 114 -4.20 -15.92 -5.53
CA GLY A 114 -3.00 -15.56 -4.76
C GLY A 114 -2.16 -14.48 -5.44
N GLY A 115 -2.07 -13.31 -4.84
CA GLY A 115 -1.30 -12.17 -5.33
C GLY A 115 -1.98 -11.27 -6.36
N ASP A 116 -3.17 -11.60 -6.80
CA ASP A 116 -3.93 -10.83 -7.78
C ASP A 116 -4.48 -9.52 -7.21
N LEU A 117 -4.68 -8.53 -8.07
CA LEU A 117 -5.39 -7.31 -7.73
C LEU A 117 -6.85 -7.64 -7.45
N SER A 118 -7.38 -7.17 -6.31
CA SER A 118 -8.79 -7.34 -6.01
C SER A 118 -9.66 -6.29 -6.71
N PRO A 119 -10.97 -6.56 -6.90
CA PRO A 119 -11.90 -5.55 -7.42
C PRO A 119 -11.93 -4.26 -6.58
N LEU A 120 -11.68 -4.37 -5.27
CA LEU A 120 -11.50 -3.21 -4.40
C LEU A 120 -10.26 -2.40 -4.80
N GLY A 121 -9.15 -3.07 -5.09
CA GLY A 121 -7.91 -2.42 -5.50
C GLY A 121 -8.05 -1.64 -6.82
N GLU A 122 -8.80 -2.17 -7.76
CA GLU A 122 -9.13 -1.47 -9.01
C GLU A 122 -9.95 -0.20 -8.72
N ARG A 123 -11.02 -0.31 -7.93
CA ARG A 123 -11.83 0.87 -7.54
C ARG A 123 -11.02 1.92 -6.79
N GLN A 124 -10.08 1.51 -5.92
CA GLN A 124 -9.18 2.42 -5.23
C GLN A 124 -8.30 3.19 -6.21
N ALA A 125 -7.70 2.53 -7.19
CA ALA A 125 -6.86 3.16 -8.20
C ALA A 125 -7.63 4.21 -9.02
N ARG A 126 -8.84 3.87 -9.49
CA ARG A 126 -9.73 4.83 -10.19
C ARG A 126 -10.10 6.02 -9.30
N SER A 127 -10.42 5.76 -8.02
CA SER A 127 -10.78 6.81 -7.07
C SER A 127 -9.62 7.77 -6.79
N ILE A 128 -8.38 7.26 -6.66
CA ILE A 128 -7.19 8.09 -6.49
C ILE A 128 -6.98 8.98 -7.73
N ALA A 129 -7.11 8.42 -8.92
CA ALA A 129 -7.00 9.16 -10.18
C ALA A 129 -8.02 10.30 -10.28
N ARG A 130 -9.29 10.02 -9.94
CA ARG A 130 -10.34 11.05 -9.95
C ARG A 130 -10.06 12.19 -8.98
N ARG A 131 -9.64 11.87 -7.74
CA ARG A 131 -9.28 12.90 -6.75
C ARG A 131 -8.09 13.73 -7.20
N LEU A 132 -7.07 13.12 -7.81
CA LEU A 132 -5.94 13.85 -8.38
C LEU A 132 -6.39 14.80 -9.50
N ALA A 133 -7.25 14.32 -10.39
CA ALA A 133 -7.83 15.12 -11.47
C ALA A 133 -8.70 16.27 -10.98
N GLU A 134 -9.41 16.06 -9.88
CA GLU A 134 -10.25 17.09 -9.22
C GLU A 134 -9.42 18.12 -8.46
N ALA A 135 -8.31 17.70 -7.85
CA ALA A 135 -7.40 18.61 -7.15
C ALA A 135 -6.60 19.50 -8.09
N TYR A 136 -6.27 19.04 -9.30
CA TYR A 136 -5.42 19.73 -10.27
C TYR A 136 -6.03 19.77 -11.68
N PRO A 137 -7.26 20.25 -11.87
CA PRO A 137 -7.95 20.16 -13.16
C PRO A 137 -7.24 20.95 -14.26
N GLN A 138 -6.52 22.01 -13.94
CA GLN A 138 -5.79 22.82 -14.90
C GLN A 138 -4.69 22.08 -15.64
N ILE A 139 -4.08 21.06 -15.00
CA ILE A 139 -3.03 20.23 -15.62
C ILE A 139 -3.62 19.31 -16.71
N PHE A 140 -4.88 18.90 -16.55
CA PHE A 140 -5.50 17.89 -17.41
C PHE A 140 -6.46 18.46 -18.45
N LYS A 141 -7.05 19.66 -18.22
CA LYS A 141 -8.09 20.24 -19.08
C LYS A 141 -7.66 20.54 -20.52
N GLN A 142 -6.40 20.91 -20.72
CA GLN A 142 -5.92 21.31 -22.06
C GLN A 142 -5.61 20.11 -22.96
N GLY A 143 -5.89 18.90 -22.49
CA GLY A 143 -5.35 17.69 -23.09
C GLY A 143 -3.82 17.67 -22.89
N GLY A 144 -3.27 16.56 -22.61
CA GLY A 144 -1.84 16.43 -22.39
C GLY A 144 -1.43 14.98 -22.54
N SER A 145 -0.13 14.75 -22.41
CA SER A 145 0.40 13.39 -22.41
C SER A 145 0.60 12.89 -20.99
N VAL A 146 0.14 11.70 -20.71
CA VAL A 146 0.40 10.94 -19.49
C VAL A 146 1.30 9.78 -19.84
N THR A 147 2.50 9.74 -19.25
CA THR A 147 3.37 8.56 -19.32
C THR A 147 3.24 7.79 -18.03
N ALA A 148 2.64 6.60 -18.10
CA ALA A 148 2.46 5.72 -16.95
C ALA A 148 3.38 4.51 -17.06
N ARG A 149 4.04 4.19 -15.95
CA ARG A 149 4.94 3.03 -15.86
C ARG A 149 4.61 2.21 -14.63
N SER A 150 4.71 0.89 -14.77
CA SER A 150 4.57 -0.04 -13.65
C SER A 150 5.68 -1.08 -13.63
N THR A 151 5.79 -1.78 -12.52
CA THR A 151 6.55 -3.03 -12.49
C THR A 151 5.91 -4.08 -13.38
N THR A 152 6.65 -5.15 -13.69
CA THR A 152 6.15 -6.28 -14.49
C THR A 152 5.15 -7.17 -13.73
N SER A 153 4.88 -6.90 -12.46
CA SER A 153 3.84 -7.59 -11.70
C SER A 153 2.45 -7.25 -12.24
N LEU A 154 1.64 -8.29 -12.53
CA LEU A 154 0.31 -8.15 -13.11
C LEU A 154 -0.58 -7.18 -12.31
N ARG A 155 -0.61 -7.32 -10.97
CA ARG A 155 -1.39 -6.41 -10.10
C ARG A 155 -0.96 -4.95 -10.21
N CYS A 156 0.34 -4.68 -10.44
CA CYS A 156 0.83 -3.32 -10.64
C CYS A 156 0.42 -2.77 -12.00
N ALA A 157 0.51 -3.59 -13.05
CA ALA A 157 0.08 -3.21 -14.40
C ALA A 157 -1.43 -2.92 -14.45
N LEU A 158 -2.24 -3.76 -13.80
CA LEU A 158 -3.69 -3.55 -13.70
C LEU A 158 -4.04 -2.31 -12.85
N THR A 159 -3.32 -2.06 -11.75
CA THR A 159 -3.49 -0.83 -10.96
C THR A 159 -3.18 0.42 -11.79
N MET A 160 -2.08 0.40 -12.56
CA MET A 160 -1.73 1.48 -13.49
C MET A 160 -2.82 1.68 -14.55
N ALA A 161 -3.34 0.60 -15.13
CA ALA A 161 -4.42 0.66 -16.12
C ALA A 161 -5.67 1.31 -15.52
N ALA A 162 -6.13 0.84 -14.35
CA ALA A 162 -7.29 1.38 -13.66
C ALA A 162 -7.12 2.87 -13.28
N PHE A 163 -5.91 3.27 -12.86
CA PHE A 163 -5.59 4.67 -12.60
C PHE A 163 -5.72 5.52 -13.87
N CYS A 164 -5.13 5.08 -14.97
CA CYS A 164 -5.20 5.77 -16.25
C CYS A 164 -6.63 5.88 -16.79
N GLU A 165 -7.43 4.84 -16.62
CA GLU A 165 -8.86 4.86 -16.95
C GLU A 165 -9.62 5.89 -16.12
N GLY A 166 -9.39 5.94 -14.80
CA GLY A 166 -9.98 6.94 -13.91
C GLY A 166 -9.64 8.38 -14.30
N LEU A 167 -8.43 8.64 -14.83
CA LEU A 167 -8.07 9.94 -15.40
C LEU A 167 -8.86 10.22 -16.69
N LYS A 168 -8.94 9.24 -17.60
CA LYS A 168 -9.65 9.38 -18.88
C LYS A 168 -11.16 9.50 -18.74
N GLU A 169 -11.76 8.91 -17.72
CA GLU A 169 -13.18 9.12 -17.40
C GLU A 169 -13.48 10.62 -17.19
N LYS A 170 -12.56 11.36 -16.57
CA LYS A 170 -12.70 12.79 -16.31
C LYS A 170 -12.22 13.67 -17.47
N PHE A 171 -11.15 13.23 -18.13
CA PHE A 171 -10.49 13.97 -19.22
C PHE A 171 -10.22 13.03 -20.42
N PRO A 172 -11.25 12.75 -21.27
CA PRO A 172 -11.13 11.80 -22.38
C PRO A 172 -10.06 12.15 -23.42
N ALA A 173 -9.74 13.42 -23.58
CA ALA A 173 -8.75 13.90 -24.56
C ALA A 173 -7.29 13.59 -24.18
N LEU A 174 -7.02 13.13 -22.94
CA LEU A 174 -5.67 12.78 -22.51
C LEU A 174 -5.06 11.68 -23.40
N GLN A 175 -3.83 11.91 -23.85
CA GLN A 175 -3.01 10.90 -24.52
C GLN A 175 -2.27 10.10 -23.46
N VAL A 176 -2.59 8.80 -23.33
CA VAL A 176 -2.02 7.96 -22.28
C VAL A 176 -1.14 6.88 -22.89
N THR A 177 0.15 6.92 -22.56
CA THR A 177 1.11 5.86 -22.83
C THR A 177 1.33 5.01 -21.59
N ARG A 178 1.25 3.68 -21.73
CA ARG A 178 1.42 2.73 -20.61
C ARG A 178 2.55 1.76 -20.92
N GLU A 179 3.41 1.53 -19.94
CA GLU A 179 4.53 0.59 -20.07
C GLU A 179 4.70 -0.21 -18.76
N ALA A 180 4.77 -1.54 -18.89
CA ALA A 180 5.18 -2.45 -17.82
C ALA A 180 6.41 -3.24 -18.32
N SER A 181 7.59 -2.77 -17.98
CA SER A 181 8.85 -3.23 -18.59
C SER A 181 9.91 -3.51 -17.53
N ALA A 182 10.72 -4.53 -17.77
CA ALA A 182 11.90 -4.82 -16.95
C ALA A 182 12.91 -3.65 -16.96
N LYS A 183 12.92 -2.84 -18.02
CA LYS A 183 13.80 -1.68 -18.18
C LYS A 183 13.71 -0.68 -17.00
N HIS A 184 12.53 -0.53 -16.43
CA HIS A 184 12.28 0.47 -15.39
C HIS A 184 12.20 -0.12 -13.97
N MET A 185 12.41 -1.43 -13.81
CA MET A 185 12.28 -2.11 -12.52
C MET A 185 13.21 -1.54 -11.44
N ALA A 186 14.42 -1.12 -11.80
CA ALA A 186 15.37 -0.51 -10.86
C ALA A 186 14.83 0.76 -10.18
N TYR A 187 13.94 1.50 -10.84
CA TYR A 187 13.34 2.74 -10.32
C TYR A 187 11.95 2.54 -9.70
N LEU A 188 11.29 1.43 -10.02
CA LEU A 188 9.91 1.17 -9.62
C LEU A 188 9.79 0.12 -8.51
N ASN A 189 10.85 -0.65 -8.28
CA ASN A 189 10.85 -1.72 -7.30
C ASN A 189 11.90 -1.44 -6.22
N TYR A 190 11.46 -1.39 -4.95
CA TYR A 190 12.37 -1.22 -3.80
C TYR A 190 13.33 -2.41 -3.60
N HIS A 191 13.12 -3.52 -4.28
CA HIS A 191 14.01 -4.68 -4.32
C HIS A 191 15.06 -4.60 -5.45
N SER A 192 15.34 -3.44 -6.02
CA SER A 192 16.43 -3.34 -6.99
C SER A 192 17.77 -3.77 -6.34
N PRO A 193 18.68 -4.43 -7.07
CA PRO A 193 19.97 -4.86 -6.53
C PRO A 193 20.72 -3.72 -5.83
N GLU A 194 20.75 -2.53 -6.44
CA GLU A 194 21.43 -1.37 -5.89
C GLU A 194 20.80 -0.87 -4.58
N SER A 195 19.46 -0.84 -4.50
CA SER A 195 18.77 -0.42 -3.28
C SER A 195 18.93 -1.45 -2.16
N CYS A 196 18.90 -2.75 -2.49
CA CYS A 196 19.13 -3.81 -1.53
C CYS A 196 20.55 -3.80 -0.98
N ASP A 197 21.55 -3.58 -1.82
CA ASP A 197 22.95 -3.51 -1.41
C ASP A 197 23.24 -2.29 -0.54
N SER A 198 22.69 -1.12 -0.87
CA SER A 198 22.85 0.07 -0.06
C SER A 198 22.15 -0.06 1.30
N MET A 199 20.95 -0.62 1.35
CA MET A 199 20.23 -0.88 2.60
C MET A 199 20.93 -1.95 3.44
N ALA A 200 21.46 -3.01 2.83
CA ALA A 200 22.21 -4.04 3.56
C ALA A 200 23.49 -3.49 4.20
N LYS A 201 24.11 -2.48 3.60
CA LYS A 201 25.30 -1.82 4.15
C LYS A 201 24.98 -0.85 5.28
N THR A 202 23.79 -0.24 5.28
CA THR A 202 23.41 0.83 6.22
C THR A 202 22.47 0.38 7.34
N ASP A 203 21.75 -0.74 7.18
CA ASP A 203 20.75 -1.21 8.14
C ASP A 203 21.36 -2.20 9.17
N PRO A 204 21.53 -1.78 10.46
CA PRO A 204 22.01 -2.66 11.52
C PRO A 204 21.11 -3.89 11.75
N GLY A 205 19.79 -3.76 11.51
CA GLY A 205 18.82 -4.84 11.68
C GLY A 205 19.05 -6.00 10.71
N LYS A 206 19.41 -5.73 9.46
CA LYS A 206 19.72 -6.78 8.49
C LYS A 206 21.00 -7.53 8.80
N ARG A 207 22.00 -6.86 9.40
CA ARG A 207 23.23 -7.52 9.90
C ARG A 207 22.90 -8.54 11.00
N ASN A 208 21.98 -8.21 11.90
CA ASN A 208 21.55 -9.11 12.96
C ASN A 208 20.80 -10.34 12.43
N ILE A 209 19.92 -10.16 11.44
CA ILE A 209 19.20 -11.27 10.79
C ILE A 209 20.18 -12.20 10.03
N ALA A 210 21.17 -11.63 9.36
CA ALA A 210 22.20 -12.42 8.67
C ALA A 210 23.06 -13.24 9.65
N ASN A 211 23.29 -12.71 10.85
CA ASN A 211 24.03 -13.41 11.91
C ASN A 211 23.20 -14.52 12.58
N LEU A 212 21.88 -14.36 12.67
CA LEU A 212 20.96 -15.39 13.20
C LEU A 212 20.79 -16.60 12.25
N LYS A 213 21.14 -16.45 10.97
CA LYS A 213 21.04 -17.53 9.96
C LYS A 213 22.31 -18.35 9.81
N LYS A 214 23.38 -18.05 10.54
CA LYS A 214 24.57 -18.90 10.56
C LYS A 214 24.32 -20.06 11.50
N PRO A 215 24.34 -21.31 11.03
CA PRO A 215 24.31 -22.46 11.92
C PRO A 215 25.55 -22.41 12.81
N THR A 216 25.35 -22.58 14.10
CA THR A 216 26.42 -22.85 15.08
C THR A 216 27.01 -24.21 14.85
#